data_6dbfb2cf309b22ca3593af84dddbd49a
#
_entry.id   6dbfb2cf309b22ca3593af84dddbd49a
#
_cell.length_a   1.000
_cell.length_b   1.000
_cell.length_c   1.000
_cell.angle_alpha   90.00
_cell.angle_beta   90.00
_cell.angle_gamma   90.00
#
_symmetry.space_group_name_H-M   'P 1'
#
loop_
_entity.id
_entity.type
_entity.pdbx_description
1 polymer ?
#
loop_
_entity_poly.entity_id
_entity_poly.type
_entity_poly.pdbx_seq_one_letter_code
_entity_poly.pdbx_strand_id
1 'polypeptide(L)'
;MANKDPMSWMLSDAIETLARAERMHRQFFRLQPSGAPNEQPAWEPPIDVLETDREILVFVALPGVDPDNVTASIENGTLIVSGRRLLPPELRDAVIHRLELPQGRFERRLQLP
;
A
#
# COMPACT_ATOMS: atom_id res chain seq x y z
N MET A 1 32.27 -20.15 7.49
CA MET A 1 31.31 -19.90 7.09
C MET A 1 31.26 -18.70 6.69
N ALA A 2 31.16 -18.69 5.91
CA ALA A 2 31.10 -17.65 5.46
C ALA A 2 30.11 -17.04 5.84
N ASN A 3 30.16 -16.96 6.73
CA ASN A 3 29.32 -16.36 7.14
C ASN A 3 29.12 -15.20 6.60
N LYS A 4 28.36 -15.17 5.78
CA LYS A 4 27.95 -14.06 5.33
C LYS A 4 27.42 -13.29 6.40
N ASP A 5 27.89 -12.13 6.48
CA ASP A 5 27.33 -11.15 7.34
C ASP A 5 25.86 -11.07 7.01
N PRO A 6 24.93 -11.40 7.87
CA PRO A 6 23.51 -11.29 7.60
C PRO A 6 23.06 -9.90 7.21
N MET A 7 23.73 -8.87 7.75
CA MET A 7 23.42 -7.50 7.38
C MET A 7 23.77 -7.19 5.94
N SER A 8 24.90 -7.69 5.47
CA SER A 8 25.32 -7.48 4.09
C SER A 8 24.37 -8.15 3.11
N TRP A 9 23.95 -9.37 3.44
CA TRP A 9 23.02 -10.10 2.60
C TRP A 9 21.66 -9.42 2.58
N MET A 10 21.17 -8.99 3.73
CA MET A 10 19.89 -8.30 3.83
C MET A 10 19.92 -6.97 3.10
N LEU A 11 21.06 -6.27 3.14
CA LEU A 11 21.18 -4.99 2.46
C LEU A 11 21.14 -5.16 0.95
N SER A 12 21.85 -6.16 0.42
CA SER A 12 21.82 -6.43 -1.00
C SER A 12 20.42 -6.80 -1.47
N ASP A 13 19.74 -7.63 -0.69
CA ASP A 13 18.39 -8.04 -1.01
C ASP A 13 17.43 -6.85 -0.96
N ALA A 14 17.62 -5.96 0.02
CA ALA A 14 16.80 -4.77 0.15
C ALA A 14 17.01 -3.82 -1.04
N ILE A 15 18.25 -3.64 -1.50
CA ILE A 15 18.52 -2.77 -2.64
C ILE A 15 17.85 -3.33 -3.90
N GLU A 16 17.95 -4.63 -4.10
CA GLU A 16 17.33 -5.27 -5.25
C GLU A 16 15.81 -5.16 -5.17
N THR A 17 15.26 -5.33 -3.98
CA THR A 17 13.83 -5.19 -3.76
C THR A 17 13.37 -3.76 -4.00
N LEU A 18 14.14 -2.77 -3.57
CA LEU A 18 13.81 -1.37 -3.81
C LEU A 18 13.84 -1.02 -5.30
N ALA A 19 14.83 -1.52 -6.03
CA ALA A 19 14.90 -1.28 -7.47
C ALA A 19 13.70 -1.87 -8.18
N ARG A 20 13.27 -3.04 -7.73
CA ARG A 20 12.09 -3.69 -8.27
C ARG A 20 10.82 -2.93 -7.89
N ALA A 21 10.77 -2.44 -6.65
CA ALA A 21 9.64 -1.68 -6.15
C ALA A 21 9.47 -0.35 -6.87
N GLU A 22 10.57 0.31 -7.26
CA GLU A 22 10.49 1.53 -8.02
C GLU A 22 9.80 1.32 -9.35
N ARG A 23 10.08 0.21 -10.02
CA ARG A 23 9.44 -0.10 -11.29
C ARG A 23 7.97 -0.45 -11.10
N MET A 24 7.66 -1.16 -10.01
CA MET A 24 6.30 -1.58 -9.72
C MET A 24 5.45 -0.46 -9.17
N HIS A 25 6.06 0.51 -8.52
CA HIS A 25 5.37 1.65 -7.96
C HIS A 25 4.48 2.36 -8.98
N ARG A 26 4.97 2.52 -10.18
CA ARG A 26 4.24 3.17 -11.25
C ARG A 26 2.98 2.40 -11.65
N GLN A 27 2.95 1.10 -11.38
CA GLN A 27 1.79 0.29 -11.67
C GLN A 27 0.82 0.24 -10.51
N PHE A 28 1.35 0.06 -9.30
CA PHE A 28 0.49 -0.18 -8.15
C PHE A 28 -0.18 1.06 -7.60
N PHE A 29 0.45 2.22 -7.75
CA PHE A 29 -0.14 3.43 -7.20
C PHE A 29 -0.86 4.30 -8.22
N ARG A 30 -1.05 3.81 -9.42
CA ARG A 30 -1.85 4.58 -10.37
C ARG A 30 -3.32 4.45 -10.02
N LEU A 31 -4.09 5.46 -10.41
CA LEU A 31 -5.50 5.46 -10.13
C LEU A 31 -6.22 4.38 -10.93
N GLN A 32 -7.10 3.66 -10.26
CA GLN A 32 -7.92 2.65 -10.88
C GLN A 32 -9.34 3.18 -10.97
N PRO A 33 -9.98 3.09 -12.13
CA PRO A 33 -11.39 3.44 -12.20
C PRO A 33 -12.20 2.41 -11.42
N SER A 34 -13.16 2.89 -10.64
CA SER A 34 -14.02 1.96 -9.94
C SER A 34 -15.06 1.42 -10.91
N GLY A 35 -15.69 0.33 -10.56
CA GLY A 35 -16.68 -0.29 -11.42
C GLY A 35 -17.96 0.50 -11.59
N ALA A 36 -18.26 1.44 -10.71
CA ALA A 36 -19.47 2.23 -10.79
C ALA A 36 -19.19 3.57 -11.47
N PRO A 37 -20.06 4.01 -12.39
CA PRO A 37 -19.82 5.25 -13.12
C PRO A 37 -19.72 6.49 -12.25
N ASN A 38 -20.36 6.46 -11.07
CA ASN A 38 -20.37 7.61 -10.18
C ASN A 38 -19.30 7.58 -9.11
N GLU A 39 -18.48 6.54 -9.06
CA GLU A 39 -17.44 6.45 -8.07
C GLU A 39 -16.18 7.16 -8.52
N GLN A 40 -15.52 7.81 -7.60
CA GLN A 40 -14.26 8.46 -7.90
C GLN A 40 -13.17 7.42 -8.11
N PRO A 41 -12.20 7.72 -8.96
CA PRO A 41 -11.04 6.83 -9.11
C PRO A 41 -10.36 6.61 -7.78
N ALA A 42 -9.86 5.42 -7.58
CA ALA A 42 -9.14 5.05 -6.37
C ALA A 42 -7.82 4.41 -6.75
N TRP A 43 -6.79 4.61 -5.93
CA TRP A 43 -5.56 3.89 -6.13
C TRP A 43 -5.59 2.59 -5.32
N GLU A 44 -4.85 1.60 -5.79
CA GLU A 44 -4.82 0.30 -5.14
C GLU A 44 -3.53 0.14 -4.38
N PRO A 45 -3.58 0.05 -3.06
CA PRO A 45 -2.36 -0.20 -2.29
C PRO A 45 -1.85 -1.62 -2.51
N PRO A 46 -0.55 -1.82 -2.61
CA PRO A 46 0.01 -3.16 -2.68
C PRO A 46 -0.16 -3.89 -1.36
N ILE A 47 -0.29 -5.20 -1.45
CA ILE A 47 -0.50 -6.02 -0.27
C ILE A 47 0.38 -7.26 -0.30
N ASP A 48 0.69 -7.76 0.89
CA ASP A 48 1.30 -9.06 1.08
C ASP A 48 0.32 -9.92 1.86
N VAL A 49 0.16 -11.16 1.46
CA VAL A 49 -0.71 -12.11 2.17
C VAL A 49 0.12 -13.31 2.57
N LEU A 50 0.09 -13.62 3.84
CA LEU A 50 0.85 -14.73 4.41
C LEU A 50 -0.10 -15.62 5.21
N GLU A 51 0.12 -16.91 5.14
CA GLU A 51 -0.70 -17.84 5.88
C GLU A 51 0.17 -18.62 6.84
N THR A 52 -0.25 -18.71 8.08
CA THR A 52 0.39 -19.53 9.10
C THR A 52 -0.56 -20.65 9.48
N ASP A 53 -0.15 -21.50 10.43
CA ASP A 53 -1.01 -22.57 10.91
C ASP A 53 -2.28 -22.05 11.60
N ARG A 54 -2.28 -20.80 12.02
CA ARG A 54 -3.36 -20.26 12.85
C ARG A 54 -4.09 -19.10 12.22
N GLU A 55 -3.47 -18.41 11.29
CA GLU A 55 -4.04 -17.15 10.81
C GLU A 55 -3.57 -16.78 9.43
N ILE A 56 -4.28 -15.87 8.83
CA ILE A 56 -3.89 -15.25 7.58
C ILE A 56 -3.50 -13.82 7.92
N LEU A 57 -2.30 -13.44 7.56
CA LEU A 57 -1.78 -12.09 7.80
C LEU A 57 -1.80 -11.31 6.50
N VAL A 58 -2.38 -10.14 6.55
CA VAL A 58 -2.44 -9.27 5.38
C VAL A 58 -1.75 -7.95 5.73
N PHE A 59 -0.72 -7.61 4.99
CA PHE A 59 -0.03 -6.35 5.15
C PHE A 59 -0.39 -5.45 3.98
N VAL A 60 -0.82 -4.24 4.26
CA VAL A 60 -1.26 -3.29 3.24
C VAL A 60 -0.38 -2.05 3.32
N ALA A 61 0.20 -1.64 2.20
CA ALA A 61 1.07 -0.47 2.17
C ALA A 61 0.21 0.79 1.99
N LEU A 62 0.08 1.56 3.05
CA LEU A 62 -0.73 2.77 3.06
C LEU A 62 0.12 3.97 3.49
N PRO A 63 1.05 4.41 2.64
CA PRO A 63 1.95 5.48 3.04
C PRO A 63 1.21 6.80 3.27
N GLY A 64 1.48 7.43 4.40
CA GLY A 64 0.91 8.72 4.72
C GLY A 64 -0.57 8.71 5.10
N VAL A 65 -1.16 7.53 5.29
CA VAL A 65 -2.58 7.43 5.65
C VAL A 65 -2.73 7.37 7.17
N ASP A 66 -3.63 8.20 7.70
CA ASP A 66 -3.96 8.14 9.09
C ASP A 66 -4.77 6.87 9.36
N PRO A 67 -4.42 6.07 10.36
CA PRO A 67 -5.18 4.84 10.67
C PRO A 67 -6.68 5.06 10.87
N ASP A 68 -7.06 6.25 11.34
CA ASP A 68 -8.48 6.56 11.54
C ASP A 68 -9.23 6.70 10.21
N ASN A 69 -8.51 6.82 9.11
CA ASN A 69 -9.11 6.95 7.80
C ASN A 69 -9.09 5.64 7.00
N VAL A 70 -8.85 4.52 7.68
CA VAL A 70 -8.80 3.20 7.05
C VAL A 70 -9.97 2.36 7.54
N THR A 71 -10.67 1.73 6.61
CA THR A 71 -11.74 0.82 6.93
C THR A 71 -11.39 -0.54 6.34
N ALA A 72 -11.59 -1.60 7.10
CA ALA A 72 -11.39 -2.95 6.61
C ALA A 72 -12.61 -3.79 6.97
N SER A 73 -13.12 -4.52 6.01
CA SER A 73 -14.26 -5.39 6.22
C SER A 73 -14.10 -6.67 5.42
N ILE A 74 -14.82 -7.71 5.82
CA ILE A 74 -14.86 -8.96 5.10
C ILE A 74 -16.30 -9.24 4.71
N GLU A 75 -16.53 -9.41 3.42
CA GLU A 75 -17.85 -9.71 2.88
C GLU A 75 -17.74 -10.90 1.94
N ASN A 76 -18.42 -11.99 2.27
CA ASN A 76 -18.43 -13.20 1.44
C ASN A 76 -17.01 -13.69 1.09
N GLY A 77 -16.13 -13.70 2.08
CA GLY A 77 -14.75 -14.17 1.89
C GLY A 77 -13.84 -13.18 1.21
N THR A 78 -14.31 -11.98 0.91
CA THR A 78 -13.50 -10.94 0.29
C THR A 78 -13.15 -9.89 1.33
N LEU A 79 -11.86 -9.64 1.49
CA LEU A 79 -11.39 -8.54 2.32
C LEU A 79 -11.43 -7.26 1.50
N ILE A 80 -12.02 -6.22 2.07
CA ILE A 80 -12.10 -4.92 1.43
C ILE A 80 -11.41 -3.93 2.33
N VAL A 81 -10.33 -3.33 1.85
CA VAL A 81 -9.62 -2.27 2.57
C VAL A 81 -9.81 -0.99 1.79
N SER A 82 -10.31 0.03 2.44
CA SER A 82 -10.59 1.29 1.77
C SER A 82 -10.37 2.45 2.70
N GLY A 83 -10.30 3.63 2.14
CA GLY A 83 -10.12 4.84 2.90
C GLY A 83 -9.65 5.96 2.01
N ARG A 84 -9.03 6.95 2.65
CA ARG A 84 -8.59 8.13 1.93
C ARG A 84 -7.34 8.69 2.60
N ARG A 85 -6.37 9.05 1.79
CA ARG A 85 -5.24 9.82 2.29
C ARG A 85 -5.59 11.29 2.17
N LEU A 86 -5.68 11.95 3.31
CA LEU A 86 -5.94 13.38 3.36
C LEU A 86 -4.62 14.11 3.56
N LEU A 87 -4.46 15.23 2.89
CA LEU A 87 -3.26 16.04 3.07
C LEU A 87 -3.34 16.75 4.41
N PRO A 88 -2.21 16.87 5.12
CA PRO A 88 -2.24 17.52 6.41
C PRO A 88 -2.50 19.03 6.29
N PRO A 89 -3.15 19.64 7.30
CA PRO A 89 -3.45 21.07 7.24
C PRO A 89 -2.24 21.96 7.09
N GLU A 90 -1.06 21.47 7.53
CA GLU A 90 0.19 22.21 7.41
C GLU A 90 0.56 22.52 5.96
N LEU A 91 -0.02 21.79 5.02
CA LEU A 91 0.29 22.05 3.62
C LEU A 91 -0.18 23.41 3.13
N ARG A 92 -1.11 24.04 3.81
CA ARG A 92 -1.62 25.34 3.38
C ARG A 92 -0.55 26.42 3.34
N ASP A 93 0.39 26.33 4.29
CA ASP A 93 1.46 27.30 4.39
C ASP A 93 2.82 26.72 4.05
N ALA A 94 2.86 25.54 3.49
CA ALA A 94 4.10 24.85 3.21
C ALA A 94 4.57 25.05 1.77
N VAL A 95 5.88 25.12 1.61
CA VAL A 95 6.48 25.03 0.28
C VAL A 95 6.68 23.55 0.01
N ILE A 96 6.04 23.06 -1.03
CA ILE A 96 6.10 21.65 -1.34
C ILE A 96 7.30 21.38 -2.23
N HIS A 97 8.25 20.61 -1.72
CA HIS A 97 9.42 20.21 -2.49
C HIS A 97 9.18 18.89 -3.24
N ARG A 98 8.45 17.99 -2.63
CA ARG A 98 8.07 16.72 -3.25
C ARG A 98 6.73 16.27 -2.69
N LEU A 99 5.90 15.71 -3.56
CA LEU A 99 4.61 15.18 -3.14
C LEU A 99 4.36 13.94 -4.00
N GLU A 100 5.04 12.86 -3.64
CA GLU A 100 5.04 11.65 -4.46
C GLU A 100 4.16 10.54 -3.93
N LEU A 101 3.74 10.61 -2.68
CA LEU A 101 2.86 9.60 -2.12
C LEU A 101 1.47 9.75 -2.73
N PRO A 102 0.79 8.63 -3.02
CA PRO A 102 -0.54 8.71 -3.60
C PRO A 102 -1.53 9.36 -2.65
N GLN A 103 -2.46 10.11 -3.20
CA GLN A 103 -3.42 10.89 -2.44
C GLN A 103 -4.83 10.47 -2.79
N GLY A 104 -5.77 10.86 -1.94
CA GLY A 104 -7.18 10.65 -2.18
C GLY A 104 -7.64 9.26 -1.81
N ARG A 105 -8.70 8.84 -2.45
CA ARG A 105 -9.37 7.59 -2.13
C ARG A 105 -8.55 6.39 -2.56
N PHE A 106 -8.50 5.36 -1.72
CA PHE A 106 -7.92 4.08 -2.09
C PHE A 106 -8.91 2.95 -1.78
N GLU A 107 -8.75 1.85 -2.50
CA GLU A 107 -9.55 0.67 -2.25
C GLU A 107 -8.81 -0.56 -2.76
N ARG A 108 -8.77 -1.59 -1.97
CA ARG A 108 -8.21 -2.88 -2.37
C ARG A 108 -9.18 -3.98 -1.98
N ARG A 109 -9.52 -4.82 -2.94
CA ARG A 109 -10.36 -5.99 -2.71
C ARG A 109 -9.51 -7.24 -2.91
N LEU A 110 -9.59 -8.15 -1.97
CA LEU A 110 -8.80 -9.37 -2.02
C LEU A 110 -9.65 -10.54 -1.58
N GLN A 111 -9.73 -11.56 -2.43
CA GLN A 111 -10.39 -12.78 -2.03
C GLN A 111 -9.44 -13.55 -1.13
N LEU A 112 -9.89 -13.89 0.08
CA LEU A 112 -9.07 -14.60 1.04
C LEU A 112 -8.94 -16.08 0.66
N PRO A 113 -7.78 -16.70 0.91
CA PRO A 113 -7.60 -18.12 0.62
C PRO A 113 -8.45 -19.02 1.50
#